data_a8768487ad972a0af2b8c6c9df102fe6
#
_entry.id   a8768487ad972a0af2b8c6c9df102fe6
#
_cell.length_a   1.000
_cell.length_b   1.000
_cell.length_c   1.000
_cell.angle_alpha   90.00
_cell.angle_beta   90.00
_cell.angle_gamma   90.00
#
_symmetry.space_group_name_H-M   'P 1'
#
loop_
_entity.id
_entity.type
_entity.pdbx_description
1 polymer ?
#
loop_
_entity_poly.entity_id
_entity_poly.type
_entity_poly.pdbx_seq_one_letter_code
_entity_poly.pdbx_strand_id
1 'polypeptide(L)'
;QSYKFITTNPTDATDQRLALPVHLLTLDDMTLLLQVSSHTQIPIIERALKLVKVFADVSDEAVMYKNHLIAKALLAILFSNETTKEKKNEVFQVIQVCHTNEFNFDTDIPGVGYTRKFSDCFEIDSHGNFGESVLINEYILKFINDDLEGRIMAKPVYYTLKDFASALEFTLISEGFLHNEAIRDDAS
;
A
#
# COMPACT_ATOMS: atom_id res chain seq x y z
N GLN A 1 37.62 -18.59 -29.21
CA GLN A 1 36.28 -18.28 -28.65
C GLN A 1 36.45 -18.02 -27.15
N SER A 2 36.15 -16.80 -26.67
CA SER A 2 36.13 -16.51 -25.25
C SER A 2 34.72 -16.83 -24.71
N TYR A 3 34.63 -17.71 -23.75
CA TYR A 3 33.39 -18.01 -23.03
C TYR A 3 33.28 -17.04 -21.86
N LYS A 4 32.11 -16.41 -21.70
CA LYS A 4 31.77 -15.64 -20.49
C LYS A 4 30.88 -16.51 -19.60
N PHE A 5 31.33 -16.77 -18.38
CA PHE A 5 30.49 -17.43 -17.38
C PHE A 5 29.60 -16.38 -16.73
N ILE A 6 28.31 -16.69 -16.67
CA ILE A 6 27.30 -15.89 -15.98
C ILE A 6 26.91 -16.66 -14.73
N THR A 7 27.09 -16.07 -13.56
CA THR A 7 26.81 -16.71 -12.27
C THR A 7 26.18 -15.74 -11.27
N THR A 8 25.41 -16.27 -10.34
CA THR A 8 24.82 -15.48 -9.22
C THR A 8 25.85 -15.13 -8.15
N ASN A 9 26.96 -15.92 -8.10
CA ASN A 9 28.05 -15.73 -7.14
C ASN A 9 29.38 -15.67 -7.86
N PRO A 10 29.81 -14.52 -8.42
CA PRO A 10 31.07 -14.39 -9.14
C PRO A 10 32.25 -14.62 -8.18
N THR A 11 33.12 -15.55 -8.54
CA THR A 11 34.37 -15.88 -7.83
C THR A 11 35.60 -15.38 -8.55
N ASP A 12 35.50 -15.16 -9.86
CA ASP A 12 36.57 -14.67 -10.73
C ASP A 12 36.27 -13.31 -11.31
N ALA A 13 37.31 -12.50 -11.59
CA ALA A 13 37.16 -11.18 -12.22
C ALA A 13 36.59 -11.23 -13.64
N THR A 14 36.58 -12.40 -14.28
CA THR A 14 35.99 -12.67 -15.61
C THR A 14 34.55 -13.09 -15.54
N ASP A 15 34.03 -13.44 -14.36
CA ASP A 15 32.66 -13.85 -14.18
C ASP A 15 31.72 -12.64 -14.29
N GLN A 16 30.63 -12.83 -15.00
CA GLN A 16 29.59 -11.82 -15.11
C GLN A 16 28.47 -12.16 -14.14
N ARG A 17 28.16 -11.21 -13.23
CA ARG A 17 27.09 -11.41 -12.26
C ARG A 17 25.72 -11.48 -12.96
N LEU A 18 24.98 -12.56 -12.73
CA LEU A 18 23.59 -12.66 -13.10
C LEU A 18 22.74 -11.92 -12.06
N ALA A 19 22.09 -10.86 -12.48
CA ALA A 19 21.08 -10.17 -11.70
C ALA A 19 19.72 -10.35 -12.39
N LEU A 20 18.79 -11.01 -11.71
CA LEU A 20 17.41 -11.14 -12.20
C LEU A 20 16.64 -9.90 -11.77
N PRO A 21 16.08 -9.12 -12.71
CA PRO A 21 15.26 -7.98 -12.37
C PRO A 21 13.95 -8.45 -11.68
N VAL A 22 13.68 -7.94 -10.49
CA VAL A 22 12.52 -8.34 -9.68
C VAL A 22 11.19 -8.15 -10.42
N HIS A 23 11.09 -7.10 -11.23
CA HIS A 23 9.88 -6.78 -12.01
C HIS A 23 9.55 -7.80 -13.12
N LEU A 24 10.47 -8.73 -13.43
CA LEU A 24 10.23 -9.84 -14.36
C LEU A 24 9.77 -11.12 -13.65
N LEU A 25 9.85 -11.17 -12.33
CA LEU A 25 9.43 -12.35 -11.57
C LEU A 25 7.91 -12.49 -11.61
N THR A 26 7.47 -13.72 -11.87
CA THR A 26 6.05 -14.10 -11.85
C THR A 26 5.58 -14.38 -10.41
N LEU A 27 4.29 -14.66 -10.23
CA LEU A 27 3.75 -15.11 -8.95
C LEU A 27 4.44 -16.41 -8.49
N ASP A 28 4.64 -17.35 -9.40
CA ASP A 28 5.28 -18.64 -9.08
C ASP A 28 6.74 -18.43 -8.65
N ASP A 29 7.47 -17.58 -9.35
CA ASP A 29 8.85 -17.22 -8.98
C ASP A 29 8.92 -16.57 -7.59
N MET A 30 7.98 -15.67 -7.28
CA MET A 30 7.93 -14.98 -6.00
C MET A 30 7.52 -15.91 -4.86
N THR A 31 6.55 -16.80 -5.08
CA THR A 31 6.16 -17.80 -4.07
C THR A 31 7.30 -18.78 -3.77
N LEU A 32 8.05 -19.18 -4.79
CA LEU A 32 9.23 -20.02 -4.62
C LEU A 32 10.35 -19.28 -3.88
N LEU A 33 10.64 -18.04 -4.27
CA LEU A 33 11.68 -17.21 -3.65
C LEU A 33 11.39 -16.96 -2.14
N LEU A 34 10.13 -16.71 -1.81
CA LEU A 34 9.69 -16.45 -0.44
C LEU A 34 9.34 -17.73 0.33
N GLN A 35 9.48 -18.91 -0.30
CA GLN A 35 9.13 -20.21 0.26
C GLN A 35 7.68 -20.29 0.77
N VAL A 36 6.78 -19.61 0.07
CA VAL A 36 5.35 -19.57 0.40
C VAL A 36 4.64 -20.76 -0.22
N SER A 37 3.97 -21.55 0.61
CA SER A 37 3.21 -22.73 0.17
C SER A 37 1.75 -22.76 0.65
N SER A 38 1.37 -21.81 1.51
CA SER A 38 0.02 -21.73 2.06
C SER A 38 -0.96 -21.09 1.09
N HIS A 39 -2.13 -21.69 0.93
CA HIS A 39 -3.23 -21.15 0.14
C HIS A 39 -3.73 -19.77 0.62
N THR A 40 -3.49 -19.43 1.89
CA THR A 40 -3.84 -18.11 2.46
C THR A 40 -2.81 -17.04 2.17
N GLN A 41 -1.55 -17.41 1.97
CA GLN A 41 -0.45 -16.48 1.72
C GLN A 41 -0.29 -16.13 0.21
N ILE A 42 -0.60 -17.08 -0.68
CA ILE A 42 -0.47 -16.88 -2.13
C ILE A 42 -1.31 -15.69 -2.63
N PRO A 43 -2.59 -15.52 -2.24
CA PRO A 43 -3.39 -14.36 -2.64
C PRO A 43 -2.80 -13.02 -2.18
N ILE A 44 -2.15 -12.99 -1.01
CA ILE A 44 -1.47 -11.79 -0.48
C ILE A 44 -0.30 -11.40 -1.40
N ILE A 45 0.53 -12.39 -1.81
CA ILE A 45 1.64 -12.14 -2.74
C ILE A 45 1.10 -11.68 -4.11
N GLU A 46 0.04 -12.31 -4.62
CA GLU A 46 -0.58 -11.92 -5.88
C GLU A 46 -1.08 -10.46 -5.83
N ARG A 47 -1.74 -10.07 -4.74
CA ARG A 47 -2.20 -8.71 -4.54
C ARG A 47 -1.03 -7.73 -4.43
N ALA A 48 0.02 -8.05 -3.67
CA ALA A 48 1.22 -7.23 -3.58
C ALA A 48 1.89 -7.02 -4.94
N LEU A 49 1.93 -8.06 -5.80
CA LEU A 49 2.45 -7.97 -7.18
C LEU A 49 1.60 -7.07 -8.09
N LYS A 50 0.29 -6.98 -7.85
CA LYS A 50 -0.59 -6.03 -8.55
C LYS A 50 -0.36 -4.61 -8.05
N LEU A 51 -0.29 -4.43 -6.73
CA LEU A 51 -0.14 -3.11 -6.09
C LEU A 51 1.23 -2.49 -6.31
N VAL A 52 2.32 -3.28 -6.33
CA VAL A 52 3.66 -2.74 -6.55
C VAL A 52 3.78 -1.99 -7.87
N LYS A 53 3.06 -2.42 -8.90
CA LYS A 53 3.02 -1.75 -10.20
C LYS A 53 2.38 -0.35 -10.11
N VAL A 54 1.35 -0.22 -9.28
CA VAL A 54 0.71 1.07 -8.98
C VAL A 54 1.63 1.94 -8.13
N PHE A 55 2.27 1.36 -7.12
CA PHE A 55 3.11 2.10 -6.17
C PHE A 55 4.43 2.59 -6.79
N ALA A 56 4.98 1.85 -7.72
CA ALA A 56 6.20 2.23 -8.44
C ALA A 56 5.95 3.20 -9.61
N ASP A 57 4.73 3.30 -10.12
CA ASP A 57 4.36 4.24 -11.18
C ASP A 57 4.13 5.64 -10.59
N VAL A 58 4.64 6.67 -11.29
CA VAL A 58 4.53 8.08 -10.92
C VAL A 58 3.58 8.87 -11.83
N SER A 59 2.86 8.19 -12.72
CA SER A 59 1.86 8.83 -13.58
C SER A 59 0.67 9.35 -12.75
N ASP A 60 0.02 10.40 -13.23
CA ASP A 60 -1.15 10.98 -12.54
C ASP A 60 -2.25 9.92 -12.31
N GLU A 61 -2.45 9.01 -13.28
CA GLU A 61 -3.40 7.91 -13.15
C GLU A 61 -3.02 6.96 -11.99
N ALA A 62 -1.75 6.61 -11.88
CA ALA A 62 -1.26 5.77 -10.79
C ALA A 62 -1.36 6.47 -9.43
N VAL A 63 -1.08 7.78 -9.37
CA VAL A 63 -1.24 8.58 -8.16
C VAL A 63 -2.71 8.65 -7.74
N MET A 64 -3.62 8.87 -8.67
CA MET A 64 -5.08 8.84 -8.37
C MET A 64 -5.51 7.48 -7.82
N TYR A 65 -5.04 6.38 -8.43
CA TYR A 65 -5.36 5.05 -7.95
C TYR A 65 -4.73 4.76 -6.58
N LYS A 66 -3.49 5.20 -6.37
CA LYS A 66 -2.82 5.10 -5.07
C LYS A 66 -3.59 5.84 -3.98
N ASN A 67 -4.03 7.07 -4.25
CA ASN A 67 -4.86 7.84 -3.32
C ASN A 67 -6.17 7.13 -2.99
N HIS A 68 -6.84 6.55 -3.98
CA HIS A 68 -8.05 5.76 -3.77
C HIS A 68 -7.79 4.55 -2.84
N LEU A 69 -6.72 3.79 -3.09
CA LEU A 69 -6.36 2.63 -2.26
C LEU A 69 -6.03 3.02 -0.81
N ILE A 70 -5.28 4.12 -0.63
CA ILE A 70 -4.98 4.65 0.71
C ILE A 70 -6.28 5.09 1.38
N ALA A 71 -7.13 5.84 0.69
CA ALA A 71 -8.40 6.32 1.22
C ALA A 71 -9.29 5.16 1.70
N LYS A 72 -9.43 4.08 0.90
CA LYS A 72 -10.18 2.88 1.31
C LYS A 72 -9.59 2.24 2.56
N ALA A 73 -8.28 2.06 2.62
CA ALA A 73 -7.62 1.49 3.79
C ALA A 73 -7.85 2.35 5.05
N LEU A 74 -7.71 3.68 4.92
CA LEU A 74 -7.94 4.61 6.03
C LEU A 74 -9.39 4.59 6.51
N LEU A 75 -10.37 4.57 5.61
CA LEU A 75 -11.80 4.47 5.99
C LEU A 75 -12.07 3.15 6.71
N ALA A 76 -11.56 2.02 6.20
CA ALA A 76 -11.72 0.72 6.85
C ALA A 76 -11.16 0.73 8.29
N ILE A 77 -9.99 1.36 8.50
CA ILE A 77 -9.41 1.54 9.85
C ILE A 77 -10.32 2.42 10.72
N LEU A 78 -10.76 3.57 10.20
CA LEU A 78 -11.58 4.52 10.97
C LEU A 78 -12.93 3.95 11.39
N PHE A 79 -13.54 3.09 10.55
CA PHE A 79 -14.80 2.42 10.84
C PHE A 79 -14.65 1.06 11.54
N SER A 80 -13.42 0.59 11.78
CA SER A 80 -13.18 -0.64 12.54
C SER A 80 -13.68 -0.53 14.00
N ASN A 81 -13.71 -1.65 14.71
CA ASN A 81 -14.08 -1.69 16.13
C ASN A 81 -12.86 -1.48 17.07
N GLU A 82 -11.70 -1.13 16.50
CA GLU A 82 -10.48 -0.87 17.25
C GLU A 82 -10.59 0.39 18.12
N THR A 83 -9.73 0.50 19.13
CA THR A 83 -9.64 1.72 19.94
C THR A 83 -9.08 2.88 19.12
N THR A 84 -9.42 4.12 19.47
CA THR A 84 -8.90 5.33 18.79
C THR A 84 -7.37 5.35 18.73
N LYS A 85 -6.71 4.84 19.76
CA LYS A 85 -5.24 4.75 19.79
C LYS A 85 -4.70 3.73 18.78
N GLU A 86 -5.34 2.58 18.66
CA GLU A 86 -4.99 1.55 17.69
C GLU A 86 -5.23 2.07 16.28
N LYS A 87 -6.41 2.64 15.99
CA LYS A 87 -6.71 3.28 14.71
C LYS A 87 -5.67 4.33 14.31
N LYS A 88 -5.24 5.20 15.24
CA LYS A 88 -4.18 6.18 15.00
C LYS A 88 -2.88 5.50 14.57
N ASN A 89 -2.47 4.45 15.27
CA ASN A 89 -1.25 3.74 14.97
C ASN A 89 -1.31 3.10 13.58
N GLU A 90 -2.43 2.48 13.23
CA GLU A 90 -2.64 1.81 11.95
C GLU A 90 -2.70 2.80 10.78
N VAL A 91 -3.41 3.92 10.94
CA VAL A 91 -3.39 5.03 9.98
C VAL A 91 -1.96 5.48 9.72
N PHE A 92 -1.17 5.66 10.78
CA PHE A 92 0.21 6.11 10.67
C PHE A 92 1.11 5.07 10.00
N GLN A 93 0.88 3.77 10.24
CA GLN A 93 1.58 2.69 9.54
C GLN A 93 1.26 2.71 8.04
N VAL A 94 -0.02 2.84 7.65
CA VAL A 94 -0.41 2.95 6.24
C VAL A 94 0.32 4.11 5.56
N ILE A 95 0.33 5.30 6.17
CA ILE A 95 0.98 6.49 5.62
C ILE A 95 2.50 6.34 5.57
N GLN A 96 3.11 5.67 6.55
CA GLN A 96 4.55 5.42 6.56
C GLN A 96 5.00 4.49 5.43
N VAL A 97 4.18 3.48 5.13
CA VAL A 97 4.46 2.48 4.09
C VAL A 97 4.11 2.99 2.70
N CYS A 98 2.99 3.70 2.57
CA CYS A 98 2.49 4.21 1.32
C CYS A 98 1.99 5.64 1.50
N HIS A 99 2.73 6.61 0.96
CA HIS A 99 2.35 8.03 1.01
C HIS A 99 2.31 8.64 -0.39
N THR A 100 1.55 9.72 -0.51
CA THR A 100 1.46 10.58 -1.68
C THR A 100 1.58 12.04 -1.24
N ASN A 101 1.46 12.98 -2.17
CA ASN A 101 1.39 14.40 -1.81
C ASN A 101 0.11 14.72 -1.02
N GLU A 102 -0.98 14.00 -1.31
CA GLU A 102 -2.28 14.14 -0.66
C GLU A 102 -2.35 13.41 0.68
N PHE A 103 -1.65 12.29 0.80
CA PHE A 103 -1.61 11.46 2.00
C PHE A 103 -0.19 11.36 2.54
N ASN A 104 0.22 12.31 3.35
CA ASN A 104 1.43 12.27 4.17
C ASN A 104 1.21 13.05 5.47
N PHE A 105 2.11 12.91 6.44
CA PHE A 105 1.96 13.51 7.77
C PHE A 105 1.87 15.04 7.76
N ASP A 106 2.53 15.69 6.78
CA ASP A 106 2.63 17.14 6.66
C ASP A 106 1.60 17.75 5.68
N THR A 107 0.73 16.92 5.09
CA THR A 107 -0.32 17.39 4.18
C THR A 107 -1.25 18.35 4.92
N ASP A 108 -1.48 19.52 4.32
CA ASP A 108 -2.42 20.51 4.83
C ASP A 108 -3.85 20.14 4.43
N ILE A 109 -4.68 19.86 5.43
CA ILE A 109 -6.11 19.59 5.26
C ILE A 109 -6.89 20.89 5.49
N PRO A 110 -7.58 21.43 4.47
CA PRO A 110 -8.37 22.64 4.61
C PRO A 110 -9.69 22.36 5.34
N GLY A 111 -9.90 23.04 6.46
CA GLY A 111 -11.17 23.15 7.17
C GLY A 111 -11.88 24.47 6.87
N VAL A 112 -13.01 24.70 7.52
CA VAL A 112 -13.78 25.95 7.38
C VAL A 112 -13.10 27.05 8.21
N GLY A 113 -12.33 27.91 7.53
CA GLY A 113 -11.63 29.05 8.17
C GLY A 113 -10.30 28.68 8.85
N TYR A 114 -9.83 27.46 8.70
CA TYR A 114 -8.54 27.01 9.24
C TYR A 114 -7.94 25.89 8.41
N THR A 115 -6.68 25.56 8.69
CA THR A 115 -5.97 24.43 8.08
C THR A 115 -5.32 23.59 9.17
N ARG A 116 -5.32 22.27 9.04
CA ARG A 116 -4.66 21.35 9.95
C ARG A 116 -3.69 20.47 9.19
N LYS A 117 -2.60 20.06 9.83
CA LYS A 117 -1.76 18.97 9.31
C LYS A 117 -2.49 17.66 9.42
N PHE A 118 -2.26 16.75 8.45
CA PHE A 118 -2.84 15.41 8.47
C PHE A 118 -2.57 14.69 9.79
N SER A 119 -1.33 14.72 10.28
CA SER A 119 -0.95 14.12 11.57
C SER A 119 -1.73 14.70 12.75
N ASP A 120 -1.95 16.01 12.77
CA ASP A 120 -2.61 16.71 13.88
C ASP A 120 -4.10 16.40 13.94
N CYS A 121 -4.71 16.06 12.80
CA CYS A 121 -6.12 15.66 12.75
C CYS A 121 -6.41 14.39 13.55
N PHE A 122 -5.39 13.54 13.79
CA PHE A 122 -5.47 12.32 14.59
C PHE A 122 -5.07 12.52 16.06
N GLU A 123 -5.04 13.76 16.56
CA GLU A 123 -4.91 14.02 17.99
C GLU A 123 -6.16 13.53 18.74
N ILE A 124 -5.90 12.85 19.86
CA ILE A 124 -6.97 12.26 20.68
C ILE A 124 -7.36 13.29 21.75
N ASP A 125 -8.63 13.63 21.79
CA ASP A 125 -9.20 14.56 22.75
C ASP A 125 -9.34 13.94 24.16
N SER A 126 -9.79 14.75 25.13
CA SER A 126 -10.01 14.29 26.51
C SER A 126 -11.12 13.24 26.66
N HIS A 127 -11.94 13.02 25.64
CA HIS A 127 -13.01 12.02 25.59
C HIS A 127 -12.58 10.73 24.89
N GLY A 128 -11.34 10.68 24.39
CA GLY A 128 -10.81 9.52 23.70
C GLY A 128 -11.19 9.44 22.21
N ASN A 129 -11.65 10.53 21.61
CA ASN A 129 -12.02 10.59 20.19
C ASN A 129 -10.97 11.40 19.40
N PHE A 130 -10.96 11.24 18.06
CA PHE A 130 -10.21 12.17 17.21
C PHE A 130 -10.85 13.54 17.22
N GLY A 131 -10.08 14.57 17.55
CA GLY A 131 -10.55 15.94 17.64
C GLY A 131 -11.12 16.50 16.33
N GLU A 132 -10.61 16.02 15.19
CA GLU A 132 -10.99 16.47 13.84
C GLU A 132 -11.64 15.33 13.02
N SER A 133 -12.43 14.46 13.64
CA SER A 133 -13.00 13.26 13.00
C SER A 133 -13.83 13.57 11.76
N VAL A 134 -14.61 14.64 11.76
CA VAL A 134 -15.42 15.06 10.61
C VAL A 134 -14.53 15.51 9.46
N LEU A 135 -13.55 16.37 9.75
CA LEU A 135 -12.60 16.88 8.77
C LEU A 135 -11.80 15.76 8.11
N ILE A 136 -11.34 14.78 8.90
CA ILE A 136 -10.63 13.60 8.41
C ILE A 136 -11.50 12.81 7.42
N ASN A 137 -12.72 12.48 7.81
CA ASN A 137 -13.64 11.69 6.99
C ASN A 137 -13.98 12.41 5.68
N GLU A 138 -14.33 13.69 5.74
CA GLU A 138 -14.62 14.50 4.55
C GLU A 138 -13.40 14.60 3.61
N TYR A 139 -12.20 14.70 4.18
CA TYR A 139 -10.98 14.76 3.38
C TYR A 139 -10.73 13.44 2.66
N ILE A 140 -10.76 12.31 3.37
CA ILE A 140 -10.49 10.98 2.82
C ILE A 140 -11.52 10.62 1.74
N LEU A 141 -12.80 10.91 1.97
CA LEU A 141 -13.88 10.60 1.02
C LEU A 141 -13.71 11.27 -0.36
N LYS A 142 -12.99 12.39 -0.45
CA LYS A 142 -12.70 13.05 -1.74
C LYS A 142 -11.87 12.19 -2.70
N PHE A 143 -11.14 11.22 -2.17
CA PHE A 143 -10.24 10.36 -2.96
C PHE A 143 -10.86 8.99 -3.26
N ILE A 144 -12.07 8.71 -2.80
CA ILE A 144 -12.78 7.49 -3.18
C ILE A 144 -13.30 7.65 -4.61
N ASN A 145 -12.96 6.67 -5.45
CA ASN A 145 -13.39 6.62 -6.84
C ASN A 145 -13.54 5.14 -7.27
N ASP A 146 -14.76 4.66 -7.23
CA ASP A 146 -15.11 3.26 -7.52
C ASP A 146 -14.80 2.86 -8.97
N ASP A 147 -14.73 3.82 -9.90
CA ASP A 147 -14.33 3.55 -11.29
C ASP A 147 -12.87 3.07 -11.42
N LEU A 148 -12.06 3.24 -10.37
CA LEU A 148 -10.68 2.77 -10.32
C LEU A 148 -10.55 1.32 -9.82
N GLU A 149 -11.61 0.74 -9.27
CA GLU A 149 -11.57 -0.63 -8.75
C GLU A 149 -11.30 -1.64 -9.86
N GLY A 150 -10.37 -2.55 -9.56
CA GLY A 150 -9.99 -3.61 -10.50
C GLY A 150 -9.22 -3.16 -11.75
N ARG A 151 -8.87 -1.88 -11.87
CA ARG A 151 -8.03 -1.44 -12.98
C ARG A 151 -6.68 -2.13 -12.93
N ILE A 152 -6.31 -2.76 -14.04
CA ILE A 152 -5.00 -3.34 -14.24
C ILE A 152 -4.14 -2.28 -14.92
N MET A 153 -3.00 -1.93 -14.30
CA MET A 153 -2.03 -1.06 -14.96
C MET A 153 -1.50 -1.76 -16.22
N ALA A 154 -1.89 -1.22 -17.38
CA ALA A 154 -1.60 -1.85 -18.69
C ALA A 154 -0.14 -1.70 -19.11
N LYS A 155 0.61 -0.79 -18.50
CA LYS A 155 2.02 -0.53 -18.84
C LYS A 155 2.94 -1.42 -17.99
N PRO A 156 4.02 -1.95 -18.59
CA PRO A 156 5.07 -2.59 -17.81
C PRO A 156 5.73 -1.55 -16.90
N VAL A 157 5.67 -1.77 -15.60
CA VAL A 157 6.25 -0.88 -14.60
C VAL A 157 7.50 -1.57 -14.03
N TYR A 158 8.61 -0.83 -14.01
CA TYR A 158 9.84 -1.27 -13.36
C TYR A 158 9.72 -1.00 -11.87
N TYR A 159 9.92 -2.02 -11.04
CA TYR A 159 9.92 -1.88 -9.59
C TYR A 159 11.10 -2.63 -8.97
N THR A 160 11.47 -2.21 -7.79
CA THR A 160 12.55 -2.82 -7.00
C THR A 160 11.98 -3.78 -5.95
N LEU A 161 12.85 -4.56 -5.32
CA LEU A 161 12.45 -5.39 -4.18
C LEU A 161 11.94 -4.54 -3.00
N LYS A 162 12.44 -3.33 -2.85
CA LYS A 162 11.97 -2.38 -1.82
C LYS A 162 10.51 -1.96 -2.10
N ASP A 163 10.19 -1.63 -3.36
CA ASP A 163 8.82 -1.28 -3.74
C ASP A 163 7.86 -2.45 -3.51
N PHE A 164 8.31 -3.67 -3.82
CA PHE A 164 7.53 -4.88 -3.55
C PHE A 164 7.33 -5.10 -2.04
N ALA A 165 8.36 -4.90 -1.21
CA ALA A 165 8.24 -5.02 0.23
C ALA A 165 7.23 -4.02 0.80
N SER A 166 7.25 -2.76 0.34
CA SER A 166 6.25 -1.75 0.73
C SER A 166 4.83 -2.13 0.29
N ALA A 167 4.68 -2.64 -0.94
CA ALA A 167 3.37 -3.11 -1.43
C ALA A 167 2.85 -4.32 -0.63
N LEU A 168 3.75 -5.24 -0.25
CA LEU A 168 3.40 -6.40 0.58
C LEU A 168 2.97 -5.95 1.99
N GLU A 169 3.71 -5.05 2.61
CA GLU A 169 3.37 -4.50 3.92
C GLU A 169 2.03 -3.77 3.89
N PHE A 170 1.79 -2.92 2.88
CA PHE A 170 0.49 -2.29 2.69
C PHE A 170 -0.63 -3.33 2.52
N THR A 171 -0.40 -4.39 1.74
CA THR A 171 -1.38 -5.47 1.56
C THR A 171 -1.72 -6.13 2.90
N LEU A 172 -0.72 -6.45 3.71
CA LEU A 172 -0.92 -7.09 5.01
C LEU A 172 -1.73 -6.22 5.99
N ILE A 173 -1.45 -4.91 6.00
CA ILE A 173 -2.20 -3.96 6.84
C ILE A 173 -3.65 -3.83 6.34
N SER A 174 -3.85 -3.65 5.03
CA SER A 174 -5.16 -3.40 4.45
C SER A 174 -6.08 -4.63 4.40
N GLU A 175 -5.54 -5.84 4.21
CA GLU A 175 -6.35 -7.07 4.15
C GLU A 175 -7.09 -7.36 5.44
N GLY A 176 -6.50 -7.08 6.60
CA GLY A 176 -7.15 -7.25 7.89
C GLY A 176 -8.44 -6.45 8.03
N PHE A 177 -8.51 -5.27 7.41
CA PHE A 177 -9.67 -4.37 7.47
C PHE A 177 -10.68 -4.64 6.37
N LEU A 178 -10.23 -4.83 5.13
CA LEU A 178 -11.12 -5.07 3.97
C LEU A 178 -11.84 -6.42 4.08
N HIS A 179 -11.23 -7.43 4.68
CA HIS A 179 -11.90 -8.71 4.93
C HIS A 179 -13.03 -8.59 5.95
N ASN A 180 -12.88 -7.73 6.95
CA ASN A 180 -13.91 -7.47 7.95
C ASN A 180 -15.12 -6.71 7.37
N GLU A 181 -14.92 -5.85 6.34
CA GLU A 181 -16.04 -5.20 5.63
C GLU A 181 -16.87 -6.21 4.82
N ALA A 182 -16.22 -7.10 4.06
CA ALA A 182 -16.91 -8.12 3.28
C ALA A 182 -17.79 -9.04 4.14
N ILE A 183 -17.35 -9.37 5.37
CA ILE A 183 -18.15 -10.16 6.32
C ILE A 183 -19.37 -9.36 6.84
N ARG A 184 -19.29 -8.03 6.93
CA ARG A 184 -20.41 -7.18 7.37
C ARG A 184 -21.47 -7.01 6.30
N ASP A 185 -21.08 -6.89 5.04
CA ASP A 185 -22.00 -6.75 3.90
C ASP A 185 -22.76 -8.06 3.64
N ASP A 186 -22.14 -9.23 3.86
CA ASP A 186 -22.83 -10.53 3.78
C ASP A 186 -23.77 -10.81 4.96
N ALA A 187 -23.72 -10.04 6.04
CA ALA A 187 -24.56 -10.20 7.24
C ALA A 187 -25.73 -9.20 7.32
N SER A 188 -25.90 -8.33 6.33
CA SER A 188 -27.01 -7.37 6.22
C SER A 188 -27.97 -7.76 5.11
#